data_e1354b0144825618e6e18154802dbc74
#
_entry.id   e1354b0144825618e6e18154802dbc74
#
_cell.length_a   1.000
_cell.length_b   1.000
_cell.length_c   1.000
_cell.angle_alpha   90.00
_cell.angle_beta   90.00
_cell.angle_gamma   90.00
#
_symmetry.space_group_name_H-M   'P 1'
#
loop_
_entity.id
_entity.type
_entity.pdbx_description
1 polymer ?
#
loop_
_entity_poly.entity_id
_entity_poly.type
_entity_poly.pdbx_seq_one_letter_code
_entity_poly.pdbx_strand_id
1 'polypeptide(L)'
;DRTAVRVDLGAAPLTSAFAGAADVELGDAVTLATESAARSESVRAIAVDGTAFHDAGASDAEELGASIAAGLEYLRVLTASGLTIGQALGQLGFRFSATDDQFQTIAKFRAARLVWARIAQVCGASDFGGAPQHAVTSAAMMAQRDPWVNMLRTTLAAFGAGVGGADAVTVLPFDSALPAGALGVSKTFAARIARNTQLLLLEESHLGRVLDPAAGSWYVEDLTQQVAAKAWEFFQQIEAAGGYLAALDAGLIGERIASTRAQRDSDIAHRKTTVTGVNEFPNLGEAPLPAGAAGAGRVARYAAAFEALRDRSDAYLAAHGARPTVFLVPLGPVAEHNVRTTFSANLLASGGIEALNPGPLAVGDGSIAAAAQDSGAGIAVICGTDKRYAAEATAAVEELRAAGIGTVLLAGPEKVVADADGAARPDGFVTARIDAVSVLSGLLDTIESPSDSSGDTGSKK
;
A
#
# COMPACT_ATOMS: atom_id res chain seq x y z
N ASP A 1 28.22 11.30 31.09
CA ASP A 1 27.22 11.95 31.93
C ASP A 1 25.83 11.43 31.61
N ARG A 2 25.17 10.73 32.53
CA ARG A 2 23.86 10.15 32.33
C ARG A 2 22.75 11.20 32.22
N THR A 3 22.92 12.37 32.77
CA THR A 3 21.93 13.46 32.73
C THR A 3 21.88 14.15 31.37
N ALA A 4 22.91 14.00 30.53
CA ALA A 4 22.95 14.52 29.17
C ALA A 4 22.29 13.62 28.13
N VAL A 5 21.91 12.38 28.49
CA VAL A 5 21.32 11.41 27.56
C VAL A 5 19.82 11.38 27.73
N ARG A 6 19.10 11.40 26.62
CA ARG A 6 17.64 11.12 26.56
C ARG A 6 17.44 9.68 26.16
N VAL A 7 16.59 8.95 26.89
CA VAL A 7 16.30 7.54 26.64
C VAL A 7 14.79 7.35 26.55
N ASP A 8 14.35 6.75 25.47
CA ASP A 8 12.97 6.30 25.30
C ASP A 8 12.94 4.77 25.41
N LEU A 9 12.20 4.24 26.38
CA LEU A 9 12.11 2.80 26.65
C LEU A 9 11.11 2.10 25.74
N GLY A 10 10.10 2.85 25.29
CA GLY A 10 9.21 2.43 24.22
C GLY A 10 8.11 1.44 24.59
N ALA A 11 7.75 1.31 25.89
CA ALA A 11 6.62 0.48 26.30
C ALA A 11 5.30 1.00 25.68
N ALA A 12 4.55 0.14 25.01
CA ALA A 12 3.37 0.53 24.24
C ALA A 12 2.15 -0.41 24.48
N PRO A 13 1.80 -0.78 25.74
CA PRO A 13 0.82 -1.84 26.00
C PRO A 13 -0.56 -1.58 25.38
N LEU A 14 -1.06 -0.33 25.36
CA LEU A 14 -2.38 -0.02 24.81
C LEU A 14 -2.42 -0.19 23.28
N THR A 15 -1.41 0.27 22.59
CA THR A 15 -1.40 0.23 21.12
C THR A 15 -0.92 -1.11 20.57
N SER A 16 -0.01 -1.81 21.26
CA SER A 16 0.39 -3.16 20.89
C SER A 16 -0.74 -4.18 21.15
N ALA A 17 -1.61 -3.95 22.16
CA ALA A 17 -2.81 -4.74 22.37
C ALA A 17 -3.77 -4.68 21.17
N PHE A 18 -3.92 -3.52 20.53
CA PHE A 18 -4.68 -3.39 19.27
C PHE A 18 -4.10 -4.29 18.17
N ALA A 19 -2.78 -4.40 18.08
CA ALA A 19 -2.10 -5.30 17.14
C ALA A 19 -2.17 -6.78 17.53
N GLY A 20 -2.84 -7.14 18.63
CA GLY A 20 -3.21 -8.50 19.03
C GLY A 20 -2.50 -9.05 20.25
N ALA A 21 -1.47 -8.39 20.79
CA ALA A 21 -0.86 -8.75 22.08
C ALA A 21 -0.09 -7.56 22.65
N ALA A 22 -0.33 -7.24 23.91
CA ALA A 22 0.44 -6.22 24.61
C ALA A 22 1.93 -6.66 24.68
N ASP A 23 2.83 -5.70 24.45
CA ASP A 23 4.28 -5.90 24.54
C ASP A 23 4.75 -6.02 26.00
N VAL A 24 4.02 -5.38 26.90
CA VAL A 24 4.23 -5.39 28.36
C VAL A 24 2.87 -5.18 29.04
N GLU A 25 2.71 -5.63 30.26
CA GLU A 25 1.50 -5.36 31.05
C GLU A 25 1.38 -3.86 31.35
N LEU A 26 0.15 -3.33 31.29
CA LEU A 26 -0.11 -1.91 31.54
C LEU A 26 0.40 -1.45 32.93
N GLY A 27 0.21 -2.28 33.95
CA GLY A 27 0.68 -2.01 35.32
C GLY A 27 2.21 -1.87 35.40
N ASP A 28 2.94 -2.72 34.66
CA ASP A 28 4.41 -2.67 34.60
C ASP A 28 4.88 -1.40 33.86
N ALA A 29 4.21 -1.03 32.77
CA ALA A 29 4.51 0.21 32.07
C ALA A 29 4.26 1.46 32.93
N VAL A 30 3.19 1.47 33.73
CA VAL A 30 2.89 2.54 34.70
C VAL A 30 3.97 2.61 35.80
N THR A 31 4.39 1.47 36.34
CA THR A 31 5.48 1.40 37.31
C THR A 31 6.77 1.95 36.74
N LEU A 32 7.12 1.52 35.53
CA LEU A 32 8.30 1.99 34.81
C LEU A 32 8.27 3.52 34.57
N ALA A 33 7.11 4.07 34.19
CA ALA A 33 6.91 5.50 33.98
C ALA A 33 7.05 6.30 35.31
N THR A 34 6.49 5.78 36.40
CA THR A 34 6.56 6.40 37.72
C THR A 34 8.00 6.44 38.23
N GLU A 35 8.72 5.33 38.12
CA GLU A 35 10.14 5.25 38.48
C GLU A 35 11.00 6.17 37.61
N SER A 36 10.71 6.24 36.29
CA SER A 36 11.43 7.10 35.36
C SER A 36 11.20 8.58 35.65
N ALA A 37 9.99 8.98 36.01
CA ALA A 37 9.65 10.35 36.37
C ALA A 37 10.33 10.85 37.66
N ALA A 38 10.73 9.91 38.55
CA ALA A 38 11.45 10.22 39.77
C ALA A 38 12.97 10.35 39.59
N ARG A 39 13.52 10.00 38.41
CA ARG A 39 14.95 10.05 38.11
C ARG A 39 15.41 11.44 37.73
N SER A 40 16.71 11.66 37.90
CA SER A 40 17.37 12.88 37.39
C SER A 40 17.72 12.82 35.92
N GLU A 41 17.77 11.61 35.37
CA GLU A 41 18.00 11.36 33.95
C GLU A 41 16.72 11.58 33.12
N SER A 42 16.88 12.03 31.88
CA SER A 42 15.76 12.21 30.95
C SER A 42 15.34 10.85 30.36
N VAL A 43 14.53 10.10 31.12
CA VAL A 43 13.99 8.81 30.68
C VAL A 43 12.49 8.94 30.44
N ARG A 44 12.05 8.52 29.25
CA ARG A 44 10.64 8.44 28.88
C ARG A 44 10.29 6.95 28.75
N ALA A 45 9.23 6.53 29.43
CA ALA A 45 8.90 5.11 29.52
C ALA A 45 7.95 4.65 28.40
N ILE A 46 6.99 5.49 27.98
CA ILE A 46 5.85 5.09 27.17
C ILE A 46 5.95 5.66 25.75
N ALA A 47 5.77 4.78 24.78
CA ALA A 47 5.52 5.16 23.39
C ALA A 47 4.04 4.93 23.04
N VAL A 48 3.38 5.97 22.54
CA VAL A 48 2.08 5.82 21.88
C VAL A 48 2.38 5.41 20.43
N ASP A 49 2.32 4.11 20.15
CA ASP A 49 2.71 3.55 18.86
C ASP A 49 1.55 3.53 17.87
N GLY A 50 1.41 4.59 17.10
CA GLY A 50 0.41 4.73 16.04
C GLY A 50 0.64 3.81 14.85
N THR A 51 1.87 3.26 14.68
CA THR A 51 2.14 2.33 13.57
C THR A 51 1.25 1.09 13.62
N ALA A 52 0.80 0.68 14.81
CA ALA A 52 -0.15 -0.42 14.97
C ALA A 52 -1.47 -0.19 14.21
N PHE A 53 -2.00 1.04 14.26
CA PHE A 53 -3.22 1.42 13.54
C PHE A 53 -2.95 1.55 12.04
N HIS A 54 -1.86 2.20 11.66
CA HIS A 54 -1.45 2.34 10.27
C HIS A 54 -1.28 0.98 9.57
N ASP A 55 -0.56 0.07 10.20
CA ASP A 55 -0.28 -1.26 9.66
C ASP A 55 -1.54 -2.12 9.52
N ALA A 56 -2.59 -1.84 10.32
CA ALA A 56 -3.91 -2.44 10.17
C ALA A 56 -4.72 -1.82 9.01
N GLY A 57 -4.31 -0.67 8.47
CA GLY A 57 -4.93 0.01 7.34
C GLY A 57 -5.56 1.37 7.64
N ALA A 58 -5.28 1.99 8.79
CA ALA A 58 -5.76 3.33 9.10
C ALA A 58 -5.32 4.38 8.08
N SER A 59 -6.12 5.42 7.91
CA SER A 59 -5.69 6.69 7.33
C SER A 59 -4.82 7.47 8.33
N ASP A 60 -4.10 8.50 7.86
CA ASP A 60 -3.28 9.34 8.72
C ASP A 60 -4.11 10.02 9.83
N ALA A 61 -5.31 10.47 9.50
CA ALA A 61 -6.22 11.07 10.48
C ALA A 61 -6.71 10.06 11.53
N GLU A 62 -6.99 8.82 11.13
CA GLU A 62 -7.38 7.75 12.04
C GLU A 62 -6.22 7.27 12.91
N GLU A 63 -5.02 7.15 12.35
CA GLU A 63 -3.80 6.86 13.11
C GLU A 63 -3.57 7.91 14.20
N LEU A 64 -3.69 9.21 13.85
CA LEU A 64 -3.56 10.30 14.82
C LEU A 64 -4.67 10.29 15.85
N GLY A 65 -5.94 10.16 15.45
CA GLY A 65 -7.10 10.19 16.35
C GLY A 65 -7.07 9.07 17.38
N ALA A 66 -6.78 7.84 16.95
CA ALA A 66 -6.63 6.69 17.82
C ALA A 66 -5.40 6.82 18.76
N SER A 67 -4.29 7.34 18.24
CA SER A 67 -3.08 7.56 19.04
C SER A 67 -3.31 8.62 20.11
N ILE A 68 -4.01 9.71 19.81
CA ILE A 68 -4.34 10.75 20.81
C ILE A 68 -5.23 10.18 21.91
N ALA A 69 -6.22 9.35 21.53
CA ALA A 69 -7.10 8.69 22.50
C ALA A 69 -6.31 7.74 23.42
N ALA A 70 -5.41 6.92 22.85
CA ALA A 70 -4.50 6.07 23.62
C ALA A 70 -3.56 6.91 24.52
N GLY A 71 -3.02 8.02 24.01
CA GLY A 71 -2.22 8.96 24.77
C GLY A 71 -2.97 9.56 25.96
N LEU A 72 -4.22 9.97 25.76
CA LEU A 72 -5.09 10.47 26.83
C LEU A 72 -5.40 9.38 27.87
N GLU A 73 -5.60 8.13 27.44
CA GLU A 73 -5.77 7.01 28.37
C GLU A 73 -4.53 6.78 29.23
N TYR A 74 -3.33 6.84 28.65
CA TYR A 74 -2.09 6.81 29.44
C TYR A 74 -2.02 7.97 30.46
N LEU A 75 -2.45 9.19 30.09
CA LEU A 75 -2.47 10.30 31.03
C LEU A 75 -3.40 10.03 32.22
N ARG A 76 -4.59 9.44 31.98
CA ARG A 76 -5.55 9.04 33.03
C ARG A 76 -4.93 8.04 34.01
N VAL A 77 -4.31 6.99 33.46
CA VAL A 77 -3.71 5.93 34.28
C VAL A 77 -2.50 6.44 35.06
N LEU A 78 -1.62 7.22 34.43
CA LEU A 78 -0.43 7.80 35.07
C LEU A 78 -0.79 8.82 36.17
N THR A 79 -1.77 9.67 35.93
CA THR A 79 -2.21 10.62 36.98
C THR A 79 -2.93 9.91 38.14
N ALA A 80 -3.69 8.85 37.86
CA ALA A 80 -4.29 8.00 38.90
C ALA A 80 -3.23 7.27 39.73
N SER A 81 -2.05 7.00 39.17
CA SER A 81 -0.89 6.41 39.90
C SER A 81 -0.07 7.42 40.70
N GLY A 82 -0.45 8.71 40.71
CA GLY A 82 0.13 9.76 41.54
C GLY A 82 1.10 10.71 40.82
N LEU A 83 1.32 10.57 39.51
CA LEU A 83 2.10 11.55 38.75
C LEU A 83 1.30 12.85 38.56
N THR A 84 1.98 13.97 38.63
CA THR A 84 1.41 15.24 38.16
C THR A 84 1.15 15.18 36.67
N ILE A 85 0.23 15.98 36.14
CA ILE A 85 -0.07 16.01 34.71
C ILE A 85 1.18 16.33 33.86
N GLY A 86 2.04 17.23 34.32
CA GLY A 86 3.30 17.53 33.65
C GLY A 86 4.28 16.36 33.63
N GLN A 87 4.39 15.61 34.74
CA GLN A 87 5.19 14.39 34.80
C GLN A 87 4.64 13.32 33.87
N ALA A 88 3.31 13.11 33.88
CA ALA A 88 2.66 12.14 33.00
C ALA A 88 2.88 12.48 31.51
N LEU A 89 2.67 13.74 31.10
CA LEU A 89 2.97 14.22 29.75
C LEU A 89 4.45 14.01 29.38
N GLY A 90 5.37 14.22 30.33
CA GLY A 90 6.81 14.03 30.14
C GLY A 90 7.21 12.56 29.90
N GLN A 91 6.36 11.60 30.27
CA GLN A 91 6.62 10.17 30.06
C GLN A 91 6.15 9.64 28.71
N LEU A 92 5.44 10.44 27.90
CA LEU A 92 4.90 10.03 26.62
C LEU A 92 5.74 10.50 25.43
N GLY A 93 6.00 9.63 24.49
CA GLY A 93 6.46 9.93 23.15
C GLY A 93 5.52 9.27 22.14
N PHE A 94 5.48 9.76 20.91
CA PHE A 94 4.66 9.21 19.85
C PHE A 94 5.51 8.56 18.78
N ARG A 95 5.01 7.47 18.21
CA ARG A 95 5.57 6.85 17.02
C ARG A 95 4.52 6.83 15.93
N PHE A 96 4.86 7.31 14.74
CA PHE A 96 3.94 7.38 13.61
C PHE A 96 4.57 6.85 12.34
N SER A 97 3.75 6.29 11.45
CA SER A 97 4.18 5.87 10.13
C SER A 97 4.37 7.07 9.21
N ALA A 98 5.41 7.01 8.37
CA ALA A 98 5.67 7.96 7.30
C ALA A 98 5.55 7.24 5.96
N THR A 99 4.76 7.80 5.03
CA THR A 99 4.53 7.23 3.69
C THR A 99 5.26 8.02 2.61
N ASP A 100 5.27 7.51 1.40
CA ASP A 100 5.81 8.15 0.20
C ASP A 100 4.94 9.31 -0.33
N ASP A 101 3.74 9.52 0.23
CA ASP A 101 3.03 10.81 0.06
C ASP A 101 3.68 11.87 0.95
N GLN A 102 4.64 12.59 0.36
CA GLN A 102 5.45 13.55 1.10
C GLN A 102 4.65 14.68 1.73
N PHE A 103 3.65 15.24 1.03
CA PHE A 103 2.87 16.37 1.55
C PHE A 103 1.93 15.93 2.66
N GLN A 104 1.29 14.79 2.49
CA GLN A 104 0.45 14.19 3.52
C GLN A 104 1.27 13.84 4.76
N THR A 105 2.47 13.27 4.59
CA THR A 105 3.39 12.95 5.69
C THR A 105 3.84 14.22 6.44
N ILE A 106 4.23 15.29 5.72
CA ILE A 106 4.58 16.57 6.34
C ILE A 106 3.41 17.11 7.17
N ALA A 107 2.21 17.15 6.60
CA ALA A 107 1.01 17.63 7.26
C ALA A 107 0.65 16.80 8.48
N LYS A 108 0.77 15.48 8.42
CA LYS A 108 0.52 14.54 9.52
C LYS A 108 1.36 14.84 10.75
N PHE A 109 2.68 14.96 10.61
CA PHE A 109 3.58 15.22 11.74
C PHE A 109 3.33 16.61 12.35
N ARG A 110 2.98 17.60 11.53
CA ARG A 110 2.58 18.94 12.01
C ARG A 110 1.22 18.89 12.72
N ALA A 111 0.23 18.19 12.17
CA ALA A 111 -1.09 17.99 12.76
C ALA A 111 -1.02 17.26 14.10
N ALA A 112 -0.18 16.23 14.21
CA ALA A 112 0.03 15.49 15.46
C ALA A 112 0.45 16.41 16.62
N ARG A 113 1.39 17.33 16.38
CA ARG A 113 1.78 18.34 17.38
C ARG A 113 0.63 19.27 17.75
N LEU A 114 -0.11 19.73 16.74
CA LEU A 114 -1.23 20.65 16.95
C LEU A 114 -2.30 20.05 17.85
N VAL A 115 -2.72 18.81 17.56
CA VAL A 115 -3.80 18.15 18.32
C VAL A 115 -3.33 17.73 19.72
N TRP A 116 -2.07 17.29 19.88
CA TRP A 116 -1.53 16.94 21.20
C TRP A 116 -1.32 18.16 22.09
N ALA A 117 -0.83 19.27 21.53
CA ALA A 117 -0.74 20.54 22.26
C ALA A 117 -2.12 21.00 22.79
N ARG A 118 -3.19 20.74 22.02
CA ARG A 118 -4.56 21.03 22.48
C ARG A 118 -4.97 20.15 23.67
N ILE A 119 -4.60 18.85 23.68
CA ILE A 119 -4.82 17.96 24.83
C ILE A 119 -4.12 18.53 26.09
N ALA A 120 -2.82 18.85 25.97
CA ALA A 120 -2.06 19.41 27.08
C ALA A 120 -2.69 20.72 27.62
N GLN A 121 -3.13 21.59 26.71
CA GLN A 121 -3.83 22.84 27.06
C GLN A 121 -5.11 22.58 27.85
N VAL A 122 -5.96 21.64 27.39
CA VAL A 122 -7.21 21.29 28.08
C VAL A 122 -6.93 20.68 29.46
N CYS A 123 -5.83 19.93 29.59
CA CYS A 123 -5.37 19.38 30.86
C CYS A 123 -4.69 20.43 31.79
N GLY A 124 -4.62 21.70 31.39
CA GLY A 124 -4.01 22.77 32.20
C GLY A 124 -2.49 22.74 32.26
N ALA A 125 -1.82 22.08 31.29
CA ALA A 125 -0.38 21.88 31.24
C ALA A 125 0.21 22.24 29.87
N SER A 126 -0.13 23.40 29.34
CA SER A 126 0.26 23.88 28.01
C SER A 126 1.77 23.82 27.76
N ASP A 127 2.58 24.05 28.80
CA ASP A 127 4.05 24.04 28.70
C ASP A 127 4.63 22.61 28.42
N PHE A 128 3.84 21.58 28.59
CA PHE A 128 4.21 20.17 28.39
C PHE A 128 3.61 19.55 27.11
N GLY A 129 3.02 20.36 26.23
CA GLY A 129 2.33 19.89 25.02
C GLY A 129 3.24 19.39 23.89
N GLY A 130 4.55 19.51 24.02
CA GLY A 130 5.53 19.08 23.02
C GLY A 130 5.93 17.61 23.19
N ALA A 131 5.10 16.66 22.79
CA ALA A 131 5.51 15.26 22.79
C ALA A 131 6.44 14.95 21.61
N PRO A 132 7.61 14.33 21.85
CA PRO A 132 8.50 13.91 20.76
C PRO A 132 7.85 12.90 19.83
N GLN A 133 8.17 13.03 18.56
CA GLN A 133 7.64 12.21 17.49
C GLN A 133 8.76 11.39 16.83
N HIS A 134 8.60 10.08 16.85
CA HIS A 134 9.46 9.15 16.13
C HIS A 134 8.73 8.69 14.87
N ALA A 135 9.26 9.03 13.71
CA ALA A 135 8.77 8.53 12.42
C ALA A 135 9.38 7.17 12.09
N VAL A 136 8.56 6.24 11.62
CA VAL A 136 9.02 5.00 10.99
C VAL A 136 8.49 4.98 9.56
N THR A 137 9.34 4.73 8.55
CA THR A 137 8.84 4.60 7.18
C THR A 137 7.86 3.43 7.10
N SER A 138 6.71 3.64 6.45
CA SER A 138 5.58 2.70 6.48
C SER A 138 5.95 1.30 5.99
N ALA A 139 5.65 0.27 6.76
CA ALA A 139 5.74 -1.11 6.33
C ALA A 139 4.63 -1.45 5.30
N ALA A 140 3.47 -0.80 5.39
CA ALA A 140 2.34 -1.02 4.50
C ALA A 140 2.60 -0.57 3.04
N MET A 141 3.43 0.46 2.83
CA MET A 141 3.79 0.92 1.48
C MET A 141 4.85 0.04 0.80
N MET A 142 5.53 -0.85 1.55
CA MET A 142 6.61 -1.68 1.02
C MET A 142 6.07 -2.80 0.15
N ALA A 143 6.58 -2.89 -1.10
CA ALA A 143 6.23 -3.95 -2.03
C ALA A 143 7.28 -5.07 -2.03
N GLN A 144 6.80 -6.31 -2.24
CA GLN A 144 7.66 -7.48 -2.46
C GLN A 144 8.13 -7.56 -3.91
N ARG A 145 7.31 -7.05 -4.85
CA ARG A 145 7.62 -7.00 -6.27
C ARG A 145 8.29 -5.68 -6.61
N ASP A 146 9.33 -5.75 -7.43
CA ASP A 146 10.25 -4.63 -7.71
C ASP A 146 10.70 -3.89 -6.44
N PRO A 147 11.30 -4.61 -5.47
CA PRO A 147 11.62 -4.05 -4.16
C PRO A 147 12.65 -2.90 -4.21
N TRP A 148 13.34 -2.73 -5.33
CA TRP A 148 14.27 -1.60 -5.55
C TRP A 148 13.53 -0.25 -5.54
N VAL A 149 12.26 -0.22 -5.95
CA VAL A 149 11.40 0.98 -5.86
C VAL A 149 11.14 1.37 -4.41
N ASN A 150 11.21 0.44 -3.45
CA ASN A 150 11.08 0.76 -2.03
C ASN A 150 12.15 1.75 -1.54
N MET A 151 13.34 1.80 -2.18
CA MET A 151 14.35 2.82 -1.84
C MET A 151 13.83 4.24 -2.09
N LEU A 152 13.08 4.43 -3.18
CA LEU A 152 12.45 5.72 -3.48
C LEU A 152 11.34 6.03 -2.48
N ARG A 153 10.48 5.04 -2.16
CA ARG A 153 9.40 5.20 -1.18
C ARG A 153 9.96 5.60 0.20
N THR A 154 10.95 4.88 0.69
CA THR A 154 11.56 5.17 2.00
C THR A 154 12.30 6.49 2.02
N THR A 155 12.89 6.93 0.91
CA THR A 155 13.53 8.24 0.81
C THR A 155 12.51 9.37 0.90
N LEU A 156 11.39 9.29 0.15
CA LEU A 156 10.30 10.27 0.21
C LEU A 156 9.66 10.31 1.60
N ALA A 157 9.42 9.16 2.20
CA ALA A 157 8.86 9.04 3.54
C ALA A 157 9.77 9.67 4.61
N ALA A 158 11.07 9.38 4.56
CA ALA A 158 12.04 9.96 5.49
C ALA A 158 12.19 11.48 5.30
N PHE A 159 12.19 11.95 4.04
CA PHE A 159 12.18 13.36 3.72
C PHE A 159 10.93 14.05 4.28
N GLY A 160 9.73 13.51 4.01
CA GLY A 160 8.47 14.05 4.50
C GLY A 160 8.42 14.11 6.03
N ALA A 161 8.89 13.05 6.71
CA ALA A 161 8.98 13.02 8.17
C ALA A 161 9.94 14.10 8.72
N GLY A 162 11.13 14.22 8.11
CA GLY A 162 12.13 15.23 8.52
C GLY A 162 11.62 16.67 8.33
N VAL A 163 11.04 16.99 7.17
CA VAL A 163 10.42 18.30 6.89
C VAL A 163 9.20 18.54 7.78
N GLY A 164 8.41 17.50 8.07
CA GLY A 164 7.30 17.55 9.02
C GLY A 164 7.74 17.72 10.48
N GLY A 165 9.06 17.65 10.76
CA GLY A 165 9.68 17.93 12.05
C GLY A 165 9.66 16.75 13.01
N ALA A 166 9.73 15.51 12.54
CA ALA A 166 9.95 14.35 13.40
C ALA A 166 11.27 14.49 14.16
N ASP A 167 11.26 14.17 15.46
CA ASP A 167 12.45 14.25 16.32
C ASP A 167 13.44 13.11 16.05
N ALA A 168 12.94 11.98 15.61
CA ALA A 168 13.71 10.83 15.17
C ALA A 168 13.05 10.15 13.97
N VAL A 169 13.87 9.54 13.09
CA VAL A 169 13.37 8.83 11.92
C VAL A 169 14.05 7.45 11.85
N THR A 170 13.24 6.41 11.72
CA THR A 170 13.71 5.06 11.35
C THR A 170 13.34 4.78 9.91
N VAL A 171 14.33 4.53 9.07
CA VAL A 171 14.15 4.08 7.70
C VAL A 171 14.19 2.56 7.67
N LEU A 172 13.12 1.91 7.21
CA LEU A 172 13.11 0.47 7.01
C LEU A 172 14.02 0.09 5.81
N PRO A 173 14.72 -1.04 5.87
CA PRO A 173 15.42 -1.58 4.72
C PRO A 173 14.47 -1.80 3.55
N PHE A 174 14.93 -1.53 2.32
CA PHE A 174 14.08 -1.64 1.12
C PHE A 174 13.55 -3.06 0.86
N ASP A 175 14.18 -4.07 1.43
CA ASP A 175 13.80 -5.48 1.37
C ASP A 175 12.97 -5.95 2.58
N SER A 176 12.50 -5.03 3.42
CA SER A 176 11.80 -5.36 4.68
C SER A 176 10.47 -6.13 4.48
N ALA A 177 9.85 -6.03 3.30
CA ALA A 177 8.65 -6.81 2.96
C ALA A 177 8.97 -8.25 2.51
N LEU A 178 10.25 -8.61 2.40
CA LEU A 178 10.72 -9.89 1.89
C LEU A 178 11.37 -10.72 2.98
N PRO A 179 11.39 -12.05 2.85
CA PRO A 179 12.24 -12.91 3.67
C PRO A 179 13.72 -12.54 3.51
N ALA A 180 14.48 -12.68 4.59
CA ALA A 180 15.89 -12.38 4.58
C ALA A 180 16.63 -13.18 3.48
N GLY A 181 17.38 -12.49 2.61
CA GLY A 181 18.14 -13.09 1.53
C GLY A 181 17.38 -13.39 0.25
N ALA A 182 16.07 -13.10 0.17
CA ALA A 182 15.25 -13.33 -1.04
C ALA A 182 15.80 -12.68 -2.31
N LEU A 183 16.47 -11.54 -2.18
CA LEU A 183 17.08 -10.82 -3.32
C LEU A 183 18.53 -11.21 -3.62
N GLY A 184 19.09 -12.17 -2.90
CA GLY A 184 20.51 -12.52 -3.03
C GLY A 184 21.49 -11.44 -2.52
N VAL A 185 20.98 -10.35 -1.92
CA VAL A 185 21.79 -9.30 -1.28
C VAL A 185 21.95 -9.58 0.21
N SER A 186 23.05 -9.10 0.80
CA SER A 186 23.25 -9.27 2.23
C SER A 186 22.32 -8.37 3.04
N LYS A 187 21.84 -8.86 4.18
CA LYS A 187 21.04 -8.09 5.13
C LYS A 187 21.73 -6.78 5.55
N THR A 188 23.06 -6.80 5.67
CA THR A 188 23.86 -5.61 5.99
C THR A 188 23.86 -4.58 4.87
N PHE A 189 23.71 -4.99 3.60
CA PHE A 189 23.61 -4.06 2.48
C PHE A 189 22.32 -3.24 2.55
N ALA A 190 21.16 -3.88 2.71
CA ALA A 190 19.87 -3.20 2.80
C ALA A 190 19.81 -2.25 4.02
N ALA A 191 20.31 -2.69 5.19
CA ALA A 191 20.41 -1.85 6.37
C ALA A 191 21.35 -0.64 6.17
N ARG A 192 22.46 -0.81 5.42
CA ARG A 192 23.38 0.28 5.08
C ARG A 192 22.71 1.30 4.16
N ILE A 193 21.93 0.86 3.16
CA ILE A 193 21.17 1.78 2.30
C ILE A 193 20.17 2.60 3.14
N ALA A 194 19.40 1.97 4.02
CA ALA A 194 18.47 2.65 4.92
C ALA A 194 19.18 3.71 5.78
N ARG A 195 20.35 3.39 6.34
CA ARG A 195 21.17 4.35 7.08
C ARG A 195 21.69 5.48 6.19
N ASN A 196 22.17 5.17 4.99
CA ASN A 196 22.70 6.17 4.07
C ASN A 196 21.63 7.16 3.64
N THR A 197 20.37 6.73 3.46
CA THR A 197 19.24 7.63 3.19
C THR A 197 19.16 8.74 4.24
N GLN A 198 19.30 8.40 5.51
CA GLN A 198 19.26 9.39 6.59
C GLN A 198 20.48 10.32 6.58
N LEU A 199 21.67 9.77 6.33
CA LEU A 199 22.89 10.58 6.25
C LEU A 199 22.83 11.57 5.09
N LEU A 200 22.35 11.16 3.91
CA LEU A 200 22.14 12.05 2.77
C LEU A 200 21.16 13.19 3.10
N LEU A 201 20.06 12.88 3.77
CA LEU A 201 19.05 13.88 4.14
C LEU A 201 19.59 14.86 5.21
N LEU A 202 20.33 14.38 6.19
CA LEU A 202 20.85 15.23 7.28
C LEU A 202 22.11 15.99 6.89
N GLU A 203 23.10 15.31 6.29
CA GLU A 203 24.43 15.88 6.06
C GLU A 203 24.55 16.63 4.73
N GLU A 204 23.89 16.12 3.66
CA GLU A 204 23.96 16.73 2.34
C GLU A 204 22.76 17.63 2.03
N SER A 205 21.54 17.19 2.33
CA SER A 205 20.32 17.98 2.12
C SER A 205 20.05 18.95 3.28
N HIS A 206 20.74 18.80 4.41
CA HIS A 206 20.69 19.70 5.58
C HIS A 206 19.29 19.92 6.16
N LEU A 207 18.42 18.91 6.15
CA LEU A 207 17.03 19.03 6.59
C LEU A 207 16.87 19.54 8.03
N GLY A 208 17.84 19.27 8.91
CA GLY A 208 17.81 19.69 10.31
C GLY A 208 18.25 21.14 10.56
N ARG A 209 18.61 21.93 9.54
CA ARG A 209 19.14 23.28 9.73
C ARG A 209 18.07 24.38 9.85
N VAL A 210 16.84 24.09 9.46
CA VAL A 210 15.71 25.04 9.51
C VAL A 210 14.59 24.40 10.31
N LEU A 211 14.04 25.15 11.27
CA LEU A 211 12.84 24.72 11.98
C LEU A 211 11.61 24.94 11.09
N ASP A 212 10.74 23.93 11.04
CA ASP A 212 9.50 23.91 10.25
C ASP A 212 9.67 24.48 8.82
N PRO A 213 10.49 23.83 7.98
CA PRO A 213 10.81 24.37 6.64
C PRO A 213 9.59 24.45 5.72
N ALA A 214 8.49 23.79 6.05
CA ALA A 214 7.22 23.85 5.32
C ALA A 214 6.30 24.98 5.79
N ALA A 215 6.67 25.71 6.85
CA ALA A 215 5.87 26.83 7.37
C ALA A 215 5.63 27.91 6.31
N GLY A 216 4.40 28.42 6.26
CA GLY A 216 3.99 29.45 5.30
C GLY A 216 3.64 28.91 3.91
N SER A 217 3.82 27.61 3.61
CA SER A 217 3.22 26.99 2.44
C SER A 217 1.72 26.86 2.67
N TRP A 218 0.92 27.73 2.05
CA TRP A 218 -0.53 27.74 2.24
C TRP A 218 -1.17 26.35 2.00
N TYR A 219 -0.67 25.57 1.05
CA TYR A 219 -1.14 24.21 0.80
C TYR A 219 -0.86 23.28 1.99
N VAL A 220 0.37 23.29 2.52
CA VAL A 220 0.75 22.44 3.67
C VAL A 220 0.02 22.91 4.95
N GLU A 221 -0.14 24.23 5.15
CA GLU A 221 -0.89 24.76 6.29
C GLU A 221 -2.36 24.31 6.26
N ASP A 222 -3.02 24.44 5.10
CA ASP A 222 -4.41 24.01 4.94
C ASP A 222 -4.55 22.49 5.12
N LEU A 223 -3.69 21.69 4.49
CA LEU A 223 -3.68 20.23 4.66
C LEU A 223 -3.44 19.82 6.13
N THR A 224 -2.53 20.50 6.82
CA THR A 224 -2.27 20.29 8.25
C THR A 224 -3.55 20.50 9.08
N GLN A 225 -4.28 21.59 8.82
CA GLN A 225 -5.53 21.88 9.53
C GLN A 225 -6.61 20.84 9.23
N GLN A 226 -6.73 20.41 7.98
CA GLN A 226 -7.71 19.38 7.59
C GLN A 226 -7.40 18.03 8.25
N VAL A 227 -6.14 17.58 8.24
CA VAL A 227 -5.72 16.35 8.91
C VAL A 227 -5.98 16.44 10.42
N ALA A 228 -5.61 17.56 11.05
CA ALA A 228 -5.85 17.80 12.47
C ALA A 228 -7.35 17.76 12.83
N ALA A 229 -8.20 18.40 12.01
CA ALA A 229 -9.64 18.42 12.22
C ALA A 229 -10.25 17.01 12.12
N LYS A 230 -9.84 16.21 11.12
CA LYS A 230 -10.31 14.83 10.95
C LYS A 230 -9.80 13.90 12.05
N ALA A 231 -8.56 14.05 12.48
CA ALA A 231 -8.02 13.32 13.62
C ALA A 231 -8.78 13.65 14.92
N TRP A 232 -9.07 14.94 15.13
CA TRP A 232 -9.83 15.40 16.28
C TRP A 232 -11.27 14.88 16.27
N GLU A 233 -11.93 14.86 15.12
CA GLU A 233 -13.25 14.28 14.94
C GLU A 233 -13.28 12.79 15.36
N PHE A 234 -12.31 12.01 14.91
CA PHE A 234 -12.23 10.59 15.28
C PHE A 234 -11.90 10.40 16.76
N PHE A 235 -10.96 11.18 17.30
CA PHE A 235 -10.69 11.22 18.74
C PHE A 235 -11.96 11.49 19.55
N GLN A 236 -12.78 12.47 19.18
CA GLN A 236 -14.03 12.76 19.85
C GLN A 236 -15.04 11.61 19.79
N GLN A 237 -15.09 10.86 18.69
CA GLN A 237 -15.94 9.66 18.59
C GLN A 237 -15.47 8.56 19.57
N ILE A 238 -14.17 8.35 19.69
CA ILE A 238 -13.58 7.41 20.66
C ILE A 238 -13.91 7.84 22.10
N GLU A 239 -13.75 9.11 22.42
CA GLU A 239 -14.07 9.65 23.76
C GLU A 239 -15.59 9.54 24.08
N ALA A 240 -16.46 9.80 23.10
CA ALA A 240 -17.91 9.65 23.27
C ALA A 240 -18.34 8.20 23.49
N ALA A 241 -17.55 7.22 23.01
CA ALA A 241 -17.77 5.80 23.26
C ALA A 241 -17.29 5.32 24.66
N GLY A 242 -16.80 6.23 25.51
CA GLY A 242 -16.30 5.93 26.85
C GLY A 242 -14.76 5.90 26.94
N GLY A 243 -14.04 6.43 25.95
CA GLY A 243 -12.60 6.49 25.89
C GLY A 243 -11.97 5.33 25.14
N TYR A 244 -10.63 5.31 25.10
CA TYR A 244 -9.87 4.39 24.26
C TYR A 244 -10.18 2.90 24.55
N LEU A 245 -10.14 2.50 25.80
CA LEU A 245 -10.36 1.08 26.17
C LEU A 245 -11.78 0.62 25.82
N ALA A 246 -12.81 1.41 26.15
CA ALA A 246 -14.18 1.08 25.83
C ALA A 246 -14.43 1.01 24.31
N ALA A 247 -13.86 1.94 23.55
CA ALA A 247 -13.95 1.95 22.08
C ALA A 247 -13.20 0.78 21.45
N LEU A 248 -12.07 0.34 22.05
CA LEU A 248 -11.32 -0.83 21.61
C LEU A 248 -12.12 -2.10 21.84
N ASP A 249 -12.67 -2.29 23.05
CA ASP A 249 -13.49 -3.46 23.42
C ASP A 249 -14.79 -3.55 22.60
N ALA A 250 -15.38 -2.41 22.27
CA ALA A 250 -16.56 -2.33 21.41
C ALA A 250 -16.26 -2.54 19.91
N GLY A 251 -14.99 -2.65 19.52
CA GLY A 251 -14.58 -2.83 18.12
C GLY A 251 -14.62 -1.56 17.26
N LEU A 252 -15.02 -0.40 17.80
CA LEU A 252 -15.20 0.85 17.06
C LEU A 252 -13.97 1.26 16.27
N ILE A 253 -12.78 1.18 16.87
CA ILE A 253 -11.52 1.55 16.23
C ILE A 253 -11.21 0.59 15.07
N GLY A 254 -11.36 -0.71 15.32
CA GLY A 254 -11.09 -1.76 14.32
C GLY A 254 -12.03 -1.69 13.11
N GLU A 255 -13.33 -1.52 13.35
CA GLU A 255 -14.33 -1.40 12.28
C GLU A 255 -14.10 -0.16 11.41
N ARG A 256 -13.79 0.97 12.03
CA ARG A 256 -13.45 2.20 11.30
C ARG A 256 -12.25 2.01 10.39
N ILE A 257 -11.17 1.43 10.92
CA ILE A 257 -9.94 1.15 10.16
C ILE A 257 -10.20 0.14 9.04
N ALA A 258 -10.98 -0.91 9.30
CA ALA A 258 -11.34 -1.91 8.30
C ALA A 258 -12.12 -1.30 7.12
N SER A 259 -13.04 -0.36 7.39
CA SER A 259 -13.75 0.37 6.34
C SER A 259 -12.82 1.21 5.46
N THR A 260 -11.88 1.94 6.07
CA THR A 260 -10.88 2.73 5.36
C THR A 260 -9.94 1.84 4.52
N ARG A 261 -9.50 0.72 5.09
CA ARG A 261 -8.71 -0.28 4.38
C ARG A 261 -9.44 -0.83 3.16
N ALA A 262 -10.70 -1.23 3.31
CA ALA A 262 -11.50 -1.77 2.20
C ALA A 262 -11.65 -0.74 1.06
N GLN A 263 -11.83 0.53 1.39
CA GLN A 263 -11.88 1.60 0.38
C GLN A 263 -10.53 1.77 -0.33
N ARG A 264 -9.42 1.75 0.40
CA ARG A 264 -8.06 1.82 -0.18
C ARG A 264 -7.77 0.63 -1.07
N ASP A 265 -8.09 -0.58 -0.62
CA ASP A 265 -7.91 -1.80 -1.40
C ASP A 265 -8.71 -1.74 -2.71
N SER A 266 -9.96 -1.23 -2.65
CA SER A 266 -10.78 -0.98 -3.83
C SER A 266 -10.15 0.06 -4.77
N ASP A 267 -9.63 1.17 -4.24
CA ASP A 267 -9.03 2.23 -5.07
C ASP A 267 -7.72 1.74 -5.74
N ILE A 268 -6.95 0.88 -5.07
CA ILE A 268 -5.77 0.21 -5.64
C ILE A 268 -6.19 -0.80 -6.71
N ALA A 269 -7.21 -1.64 -6.45
CA ALA A 269 -7.73 -2.63 -7.40
C ALA A 269 -8.26 -1.97 -8.68
N HIS A 270 -8.91 -0.81 -8.55
CA HIS A 270 -9.39 -0.01 -9.68
C HIS A 270 -8.33 0.92 -10.28
N ARG A 271 -7.07 0.83 -9.84
CA ARG A 271 -5.94 1.65 -10.29
C ARG A 271 -6.17 3.17 -10.19
N LYS A 272 -7.06 3.60 -9.29
CA LYS A 272 -7.21 5.01 -8.91
C LYS A 272 -6.02 5.45 -8.06
N THR A 273 -5.52 4.54 -7.20
CA THR A 273 -4.27 4.70 -6.47
C THR A 273 -3.20 3.85 -7.15
N THR A 274 -2.15 4.50 -7.65
CA THR A 274 -1.04 3.84 -8.32
C THR A 274 0.02 3.40 -7.31
N VAL A 275 0.50 2.16 -7.47
CA VAL A 275 1.64 1.62 -6.74
C VAL A 275 2.71 1.27 -7.77
N THR A 276 3.67 2.16 -7.96
CA THR A 276 4.75 2.04 -8.96
C THR A 276 5.52 0.72 -8.77
N GLY A 277 5.78 0.00 -9.85
CA GLY A 277 6.41 -1.32 -9.84
C GLY A 277 5.43 -2.47 -9.53
N VAL A 278 4.17 -2.17 -9.20
CA VAL A 278 3.13 -3.16 -8.84
C VAL A 278 1.96 -3.09 -9.82
N ASN A 279 1.04 -2.11 -9.67
CA ASN A 279 -0.09 -1.95 -10.58
C ASN A 279 0.17 -0.91 -11.68
N GLU A 280 1.33 -0.24 -11.64
CA GLU A 280 1.81 0.67 -12.68
C GLU A 280 3.31 0.40 -12.91
N PHE A 281 3.70 0.22 -14.18
CA PHE A 281 5.07 -0.16 -14.61
C PHE A 281 5.63 -1.42 -13.93
N PRO A 282 4.87 -2.54 -13.88
CA PRO A 282 5.35 -3.78 -13.27
C PRO A 282 6.51 -4.38 -14.07
N ASN A 283 7.51 -4.94 -13.38
CA ASN A 283 8.64 -5.61 -13.99
C ASN A 283 8.39 -7.13 -14.05
N LEU A 284 8.05 -7.68 -15.23
CA LEU A 284 7.91 -9.13 -15.42
C LEU A 284 9.26 -9.86 -15.50
N GLY A 285 10.35 -9.14 -15.79
CA GLY A 285 11.68 -9.71 -15.91
C GLY A 285 12.37 -9.96 -14.56
N GLU A 286 11.78 -9.60 -13.44
CA GLU A 286 12.33 -9.92 -12.13
C GLU A 286 12.31 -11.44 -11.86
N ALA A 287 13.31 -11.91 -11.11
CA ALA A 287 13.35 -13.30 -10.69
C ALA A 287 12.15 -13.64 -9.79
N PRO A 288 11.52 -14.83 -9.94
CA PRO A 288 10.49 -15.29 -9.05
C PRO A 288 10.95 -15.27 -7.58
N LEU A 289 10.05 -14.91 -6.68
CA LEU A 289 10.35 -14.93 -5.26
C LEU A 289 10.38 -16.38 -4.74
N PRO A 290 11.18 -16.67 -3.69
CA PRO A 290 11.16 -17.97 -3.05
C PRO A 290 9.75 -18.35 -2.58
N ALA A 291 9.39 -19.62 -2.70
CA ALA A 291 8.10 -20.13 -2.24
C ALA A 291 7.89 -19.79 -0.75
N GLY A 292 6.71 -19.27 -0.40
CA GLY A 292 6.38 -18.84 0.97
C GLY A 292 6.89 -17.42 1.33
N ALA A 293 7.42 -16.68 0.36
CA ALA A 293 7.77 -15.27 0.55
C ALA A 293 6.54 -14.38 0.85
N ALA A 294 5.34 -14.84 0.49
CA ALA A 294 4.09 -14.22 0.89
C ALA A 294 3.95 -14.29 2.42
N GLY A 295 4.48 -13.29 3.11
CA GLY A 295 4.39 -13.22 4.55
C GLY A 295 2.94 -13.05 4.99
N ALA A 296 2.42 -13.99 5.78
CA ALA A 296 1.21 -13.81 6.58
C ALA A 296 1.50 -12.79 7.70
N GLY A 297 1.88 -11.57 7.32
CA GLY A 297 2.14 -10.49 8.26
C GLY A 297 0.85 -9.77 8.63
N ARG A 298 0.83 -9.17 9.83
CA ARG A 298 -0.29 -8.32 10.31
C ARG A 298 -0.40 -6.99 9.56
N VAL A 299 0.57 -6.68 8.69
CA VAL A 299 0.64 -5.42 7.93
C VAL A 299 -0.26 -5.51 6.69
N ALA A 300 -1.22 -4.59 6.60
CA ALA A 300 -2.09 -4.42 5.43
C ALA A 300 -1.33 -3.73 4.30
N ARG A 301 -0.48 -4.50 3.58
CA ARG A 301 0.36 -3.95 2.51
C ARG A 301 -0.47 -3.55 1.29
N TYR A 302 -0.19 -2.36 0.75
CA TYR A 302 -0.91 -1.81 -0.41
C TYR A 302 -0.79 -2.69 -1.66
N ALA A 303 0.33 -3.37 -1.83
CA ALA A 303 0.63 -4.22 -2.98
C ALA A 303 0.04 -5.64 -2.89
N ALA A 304 -0.48 -6.06 -1.73
CA ALA A 304 -0.75 -7.47 -1.41
C ALA A 304 -1.66 -8.18 -2.44
N ALA A 305 -2.70 -7.52 -2.94
CA ALA A 305 -3.63 -8.15 -3.89
C ALA A 305 -2.96 -8.46 -5.24
N PHE A 306 -2.16 -7.52 -5.77
CA PHE A 306 -1.41 -7.74 -7.01
C PHE A 306 -0.24 -8.72 -6.83
N GLU A 307 0.40 -8.70 -5.65
CA GLU A 307 1.45 -9.66 -5.32
C GLU A 307 0.93 -11.10 -5.31
N ALA A 308 -0.28 -11.33 -4.78
CA ALA A 308 -0.91 -12.64 -4.81
C ALA A 308 -1.16 -13.15 -6.26
N LEU A 309 -1.51 -12.26 -7.19
CA LEU A 309 -1.62 -12.61 -8.62
C LEU A 309 -0.24 -12.97 -9.21
N ARG A 310 0.80 -12.19 -8.86
CA ARG A 310 2.17 -12.45 -9.29
C ARG A 310 2.70 -13.79 -8.75
N ASP A 311 2.35 -14.14 -7.50
CA ASP A 311 2.71 -15.43 -6.91
C ASP A 311 2.07 -16.60 -7.66
N ARG A 312 0.81 -16.47 -8.10
CA ARG A 312 0.14 -17.45 -8.97
C ARG A 312 0.87 -17.59 -10.31
N SER A 313 1.22 -16.47 -10.95
CA SER A 313 1.99 -16.49 -12.20
C SER A 313 3.35 -17.14 -12.05
N ASP A 314 4.05 -16.91 -10.93
CA ASP A 314 5.35 -17.54 -10.64
C ASP A 314 5.19 -19.06 -10.42
N ALA A 315 4.12 -19.49 -9.75
CA ALA A 315 3.81 -20.90 -9.58
C ALA A 315 3.51 -21.57 -10.95
N TYR A 316 2.76 -20.88 -11.81
CA TYR A 316 2.50 -21.34 -13.18
C TYR A 316 3.81 -21.47 -13.99
N LEU A 317 4.68 -20.45 -13.94
CA LEU A 317 6.00 -20.47 -14.57
C LEU A 317 6.84 -21.66 -14.10
N ALA A 318 6.84 -21.92 -12.80
CA ALA A 318 7.59 -23.07 -12.24
C ALA A 318 7.05 -24.42 -12.72
N ALA A 319 5.74 -24.53 -12.92
CA ALA A 319 5.09 -25.77 -13.39
C ALA A 319 5.20 -26.00 -14.89
N HIS A 320 5.17 -24.94 -15.71
CA HIS A 320 5.02 -25.03 -17.17
C HIS A 320 6.24 -24.52 -17.95
N GLY A 321 7.22 -23.89 -17.31
CA GLY A 321 8.42 -23.34 -17.94
C GLY A 321 8.22 -21.99 -18.66
N ALA A 322 6.98 -21.46 -18.67
CA ALA A 322 6.61 -20.17 -19.25
C ALA A 322 5.54 -19.49 -18.39
N ARG A 323 5.47 -18.16 -18.44
CA ARG A 323 4.39 -17.42 -17.76
C ARG A 323 3.04 -17.62 -18.44
N PRO A 324 1.93 -17.36 -17.73
CA PRO A 324 0.62 -17.23 -18.37
C PRO A 324 0.68 -16.17 -19.47
N THR A 325 0.07 -16.45 -20.63
CA THR A 325 0.12 -15.55 -21.79
C THR A 325 -1.28 -15.11 -22.23
N VAL A 326 -1.37 -13.87 -22.74
CA VAL A 326 -2.55 -13.33 -23.42
C VAL A 326 -2.11 -12.69 -24.72
N PHE A 327 -2.79 -13.02 -25.81
CA PHE A 327 -2.52 -12.53 -27.14
C PHE A 327 -3.13 -11.14 -27.34
N LEU A 328 -2.35 -10.15 -27.78
CA LEU A 328 -2.86 -8.84 -28.19
C LEU A 328 -3.19 -8.83 -29.69
N VAL A 329 -4.29 -8.19 -30.04
CA VAL A 329 -4.74 -8.02 -31.43
C VAL A 329 -4.74 -6.53 -31.77
N PRO A 330 -3.57 -5.97 -32.16
CA PRO A 330 -3.45 -4.55 -32.49
C PRO A 330 -4.07 -4.25 -33.88
N LEU A 331 -5.23 -3.62 -33.90
CA LEU A 331 -5.92 -3.28 -35.16
C LEU A 331 -5.43 -1.94 -35.73
N GLY A 332 -5.04 -1.94 -36.98
CA GLY A 332 -4.59 -0.77 -37.72
C GLY A 332 -3.13 -0.35 -37.42
N PRO A 333 -2.72 0.86 -37.85
CA PRO A 333 -1.35 1.33 -37.66
C PRO A 333 -1.05 1.63 -36.18
N VAL A 334 0.25 1.66 -35.82
CA VAL A 334 0.74 1.90 -34.45
C VAL A 334 0.08 3.10 -33.79
N ALA A 335 -0.11 4.19 -34.51
CA ALA A 335 -0.75 5.41 -33.98
C ALA A 335 -2.19 5.18 -33.50
N GLU A 336 -2.90 4.19 -34.00
CA GLU A 336 -4.28 3.90 -33.64
C GLU A 336 -4.41 2.89 -32.49
N HIS A 337 -3.48 1.94 -32.36
CA HIS A 337 -3.59 0.90 -31.33
C HIS A 337 -2.66 1.07 -30.13
N ASN A 338 -1.52 1.82 -30.25
CA ASN A 338 -0.44 1.82 -29.26
C ASN A 338 -0.89 2.20 -27.84
N VAL A 339 -1.80 3.16 -27.69
CA VAL A 339 -2.31 3.57 -26.37
C VAL A 339 -2.98 2.39 -25.66
N ARG A 340 -3.75 1.59 -26.38
CA ARG A 340 -4.50 0.46 -25.82
C ARG A 340 -3.67 -0.82 -25.70
N THR A 341 -2.73 -1.04 -26.60
CA THR A 341 -1.77 -2.15 -26.45
C THR A 341 -0.85 -1.93 -25.27
N THR A 342 -0.33 -0.70 -25.08
CA THR A 342 0.50 -0.37 -23.91
C THR A 342 -0.28 -0.46 -22.61
N PHE A 343 -1.51 0.05 -22.58
CA PHE A 343 -2.40 -0.10 -21.43
C PHE A 343 -2.66 -1.56 -21.09
N SER A 344 -3.03 -2.40 -22.08
CA SER A 344 -3.32 -3.82 -21.88
C SER A 344 -2.08 -4.59 -21.42
N ALA A 345 -0.92 -4.33 -22.03
CA ALA A 345 0.33 -4.95 -21.62
C ALA A 345 0.72 -4.62 -20.17
N ASN A 346 0.58 -3.34 -19.77
CA ASN A 346 0.86 -2.91 -18.40
C ASN A 346 -0.14 -3.51 -17.39
N LEU A 347 -1.44 -3.57 -17.76
CA LEU A 347 -2.45 -4.22 -16.94
C LEU A 347 -2.16 -5.71 -16.75
N LEU A 348 -1.93 -6.46 -17.84
CA LEU A 348 -1.63 -7.90 -17.79
C LEU A 348 -0.37 -8.18 -16.97
N ALA A 349 0.69 -7.39 -17.20
CA ALA A 349 1.94 -7.51 -16.47
C ALA A 349 1.79 -7.30 -14.96
N SER A 350 0.85 -6.45 -14.51
CA SER A 350 0.58 -6.26 -13.08
C SER A 350 0.05 -7.54 -12.40
N GLY A 351 -0.63 -8.42 -13.16
CA GLY A 351 -1.05 -9.76 -12.72
C GLY A 351 -0.04 -10.86 -13.02
N GLY A 352 1.12 -10.52 -13.56
CA GLY A 352 2.13 -11.53 -13.92
C GLY A 352 1.90 -12.20 -15.28
N ILE A 353 0.96 -11.71 -16.09
CA ILE A 353 0.58 -12.27 -17.38
C ILE A 353 1.40 -11.61 -18.49
N GLU A 354 2.03 -12.38 -19.33
CA GLU A 354 2.79 -11.89 -20.47
C GLU A 354 1.85 -11.53 -21.64
N ALA A 355 1.99 -10.33 -22.18
CA ALA A 355 1.24 -9.88 -23.34
C ALA A 355 2.02 -10.15 -24.63
N LEU A 356 1.51 -11.07 -25.45
CA LEU A 356 2.11 -11.41 -26.75
C LEU A 356 1.61 -10.41 -27.81
N ASN A 357 2.48 -9.51 -28.23
CA ASN A 357 2.16 -8.45 -29.20
C ASN A 357 2.86 -8.73 -30.54
N PRO A 358 2.15 -9.20 -31.58
CA PRO A 358 2.74 -9.49 -32.89
C PRO A 358 3.01 -8.26 -33.77
N GLY A 359 2.58 -7.08 -33.33
CA GLY A 359 2.54 -5.88 -34.17
C GLY A 359 1.17 -5.71 -34.88
N PRO A 360 1.04 -4.74 -35.80
CA PRO A 360 -0.21 -4.42 -36.46
C PRO A 360 -0.82 -5.59 -37.22
N LEU A 361 -2.11 -5.85 -37.02
CA LEU A 361 -2.89 -6.89 -37.69
C LEU A 361 -4.07 -6.24 -38.45
N ALA A 362 -4.58 -6.97 -39.45
CA ALA A 362 -5.70 -6.53 -40.27
C ALA A 362 -6.78 -7.62 -40.34
N VAL A 363 -8.04 -7.21 -40.30
CA VAL A 363 -9.20 -8.10 -40.47
C VAL A 363 -9.34 -8.51 -41.93
N GLY A 364 -9.62 -9.79 -42.18
CA GLY A 364 -9.96 -10.33 -43.50
C GLY A 364 -8.77 -10.73 -44.37
N ASP A 365 -7.52 -10.57 -43.91
CA ASP A 365 -6.31 -11.00 -44.63
C ASP A 365 -5.66 -12.26 -44.07
N GLY A 366 -6.24 -12.84 -43.02
CA GLY A 366 -5.75 -14.06 -42.36
C GLY A 366 -4.63 -13.82 -41.33
N SER A 367 -4.13 -12.59 -41.18
CA SER A 367 -3.04 -12.29 -40.25
C SER A 367 -3.41 -12.49 -38.77
N ILE A 368 -4.67 -12.20 -38.40
CA ILE A 368 -5.18 -12.41 -37.04
C ILE A 368 -5.17 -13.90 -36.70
N ALA A 369 -5.73 -14.73 -37.60
CA ALA A 369 -5.83 -16.18 -37.36
C ALA A 369 -4.44 -16.84 -37.29
N ALA A 370 -3.53 -16.48 -38.19
CA ALA A 370 -2.17 -17.00 -38.18
C ALA A 370 -1.41 -16.60 -36.89
N ALA A 371 -1.44 -15.33 -36.51
CA ALA A 371 -0.77 -14.87 -35.31
C ALA A 371 -1.42 -15.43 -34.01
N ALA A 372 -2.72 -15.63 -33.98
CA ALA A 372 -3.40 -16.25 -32.85
C ALA A 372 -2.96 -17.74 -32.67
N GLN A 373 -2.86 -18.51 -33.75
CA GLN A 373 -2.35 -19.88 -33.73
C GLN A 373 -0.89 -19.95 -33.30
N ASP A 374 -0.04 -19.08 -33.84
CA ASP A 374 1.39 -19.01 -33.48
C ASP A 374 1.61 -18.62 -32.01
N SER A 375 0.71 -17.83 -31.43
CA SER A 375 0.78 -17.41 -30.04
C SER A 375 0.56 -18.55 -29.03
N GLY A 376 -0.24 -19.57 -29.40
CA GLY A 376 -0.68 -20.65 -28.52
C GLY A 376 -1.54 -20.17 -27.33
N ALA A 377 -1.96 -18.92 -27.29
CA ALA A 377 -2.76 -18.37 -26.20
C ALA A 377 -4.25 -18.73 -26.35
N GLY A 378 -4.92 -19.05 -25.24
CA GLY A 378 -6.38 -19.28 -25.21
C GLY A 378 -7.22 -18.00 -25.05
N ILE A 379 -6.57 -16.87 -24.75
CA ILE A 379 -7.20 -15.58 -24.47
C ILE A 379 -6.59 -14.50 -25.36
N ALA A 380 -7.43 -13.63 -25.92
CA ALA A 380 -7.00 -12.48 -26.72
C ALA A 380 -7.62 -11.17 -26.23
N VAL A 381 -6.89 -10.05 -26.45
CA VAL A 381 -7.37 -8.67 -26.21
C VAL A 381 -7.25 -7.85 -27.47
N ILE A 382 -8.38 -7.41 -28.03
CA ILE A 382 -8.44 -6.54 -29.20
C ILE A 382 -8.09 -5.10 -28.78
N CYS A 383 -7.12 -4.51 -29.49
CA CYS A 383 -6.58 -3.18 -29.22
C CYS A 383 -6.65 -2.28 -30.46
N GLY A 384 -7.36 -1.16 -30.37
CA GLY A 384 -7.55 -0.19 -31.46
C GLY A 384 -8.27 1.06 -31.00
N THR A 385 -8.59 1.96 -31.89
CA THR A 385 -9.45 3.12 -31.60
C THR A 385 -10.94 2.72 -31.57
N ASP A 386 -11.80 3.54 -30.93
CA ASP A 386 -13.26 3.32 -30.96
C ASP A 386 -13.80 3.26 -32.41
N LYS A 387 -13.23 4.07 -33.33
CA LYS A 387 -13.60 4.04 -34.74
C LYS A 387 -13.25 2.69 -35.41
N ARG A 388 -12.08 2.12 -35.08
CA ARG A 388 -11.68 0.77 -35.56
C ARG A 388 -12.63 -0.28 -35.02
N TYR A 389 -12.97 -0.20 -33.76
CA TYR A 389 -13.86 -1.17 -33.13
C TYR A 389 -15.23 -1.21 -33.77
N ALA A 390 -15.82 -0.03 -34.04
CA ALA A 390 -17.10 0.05 -34.72
C ALA A 390 -17.10 -0.59 -36.13
N ALA A 391 -15.95 -0.62 -36.80
CA ALA A 391 -15.83 -1.16 -38.16
C ALA A 391 -15.35 -2.62 -38.18
N GLU A 392 -14.47 -3.02 -37.27
CA GLU A 392 -13.65 -4.24 -37.42
C GLU A 392 -13.74 -5.20 -36.21
N ALA A 393 -14.22 -4.76 -35.04
CA ALA A 393 -14.14 -5.59 -33.83
C ALA A 393 -14.93 -6.90 -33.94
N THR A 394 -16.14 -6.86 -34.50
CA THR A 394 -17.01 -8.02 -34.67
C THR A 394 -16.33 -9.11 -35.54
N ALA A 395 -15.80 -8.69 -36.69
CA ALA A 395 -15.09 -9.61 -37.58
C ALA A 395 -13.78 -10.14 -36.97
N ALA A 396 -13.06 -9.30 -36.22
CA ALA A 396 -11.87 -9.74 -35.48
C ALA A 396 -12.22 -10.80 -34.41
N VAL A 397 -13.35 -10.64 -33.70
CA VAL A 397 -13.83 -11.65 -32.74
C VAL A 397 -14.13 -12.98 -33.46
N GLU A 398 -14.81 -12.93 -34.61
CA GLU A 398 -15.13 -14.15 -35.40
C GLU A 398 -13.87 -14.85 -35.88
N GLU A 399 -12.86 -14.12 -36.38
CA GLU A 399 -11.58 -14.67 -36.80
C GLU A 399 -10.83 -15.34 -35.63
N LEU A 400 -10.82 -14.69 -34.47
CA LEU A 400 -10.20 -15.21 -33.24
C LEU A 400 -10.88 -16.50 -32.77
N ARG A 401 -12.22 -16.52 -32.77
CA ARG A 401 -13.00 -17.72 -32.43
C ARG A 401 -12.71 -18.87 -33.40
N ALA A 402 -12.69 -18.57 -34.71
CA ALA A 402 -12.33 -19.56 -35.73
C ALA A 402 -10.90 -20.08 -35.59
N ALA A 403 -9.98 -19.26 -35.06
CA ALA A 403 -8.61 -19.68 -34.77
C ALA A 403 -8.44 -20.44 -33.45
N GLY A 404 -9.54 -20.66 -32.69
CA GLY A 404 -9.53 -21.43 -31.44
C GLY A 404 -9.37 -20.61 -30.15
N ILE A 405 -9.42 -19.29 -30.21
CA ILE A 405 -9.39 -18.44 -29.01
C ILE A 405 -10.68 -18.62 -28.22
N GLY A 406 -10.58 -19.09 -26.99
CA GLY A 406 -11.71 -19.35 -26.08
C GLY A 406 -12.31 -18.08 -25.47
N THR A 407 -11.48 -17.10 -25.12
CA THR A 407 -11.91 -15.85 -24.49
C THR A 407 -11.38 -14.66 -25.26
N VAL A 408 -12.25 -13.75 -25.67
CA VAL A 408 -11.90 -12.54 -26.41
C VAL A 408 -12.34 -11.32 -25.63
N LEU A 409 -11.39 -10.49 -25.23
CA LEU A 409 -11.62 -9.22 -24.58
C LEU A 409 -11.40 -8.06 -25.55
N LEU A 410 -11.98 -6.89 -25.25
CA LEU A 410 -11.79 -5.66 -26.00
C LEU A 410 -11.26 -4.55 -25.07
N ALA A 411 -10.14 -3.94 -25.44
CA ALA A 411 -9.54 -2.84 -24.69
C ALA A 411 -10.29 -1.53 -25.01
N GLY A 412 -11.45 -1.32 -24.37
CA GLY A 412 -12.31 -0.17 -24.61
C GLY A 412 -13.69 -0.31 -24.00
N PRO A 413 -14.54 0.71 -24.16
CA PRO A 413 -15.88 0.68 -23.57
C PRO A 413 -16.83 -0.21 -24.40
N GLU A 414 -17.71 -0.90 -23.71
CA GLU A 414 -18.72 -1.81 -24.31
C GLU A 414 -19.58 -1.16 -25.39
N LYS A 415 -19.91 0.13 -25.24
CA LYS A 415 -20.76 0.88 -26.18
C LYS A 415 -20.28 0.90 -27.63
N VAL A 416 -18.99 0.64 -27.87
CA VAL A 416 -18.42 0.67 -29.25
C VAL A 416 -18.80 -0.56 -30.07
N VAL A 417 -19.32 -1.61 -29.43
CA VAL A 417 -19.80 -2.85 -30.03
C VAL A 417 -21.21 -3.19 -29.50
N ALA A 418 -22.01 -2.20 -29.16
CA ALA A 418 -23.33 -2.39 -28.56
C ALA A 418 -24.27 -3.24 -29.42
N ASP A 419 -24.11 -3.17 -30.76
CA ASP A 419 -24.94 -3.88 -31.74
C ASP A 419 -24.42 -5.30 -32.06
N ALA A 420 -23.30 -5.72 -31.44
CA ALA A 420 -22.74 -7.05 -31.64
C ALA A 420 -23.46 -8.08 -30.76
N ASP A 421 -23.88 -9.19 -31.35
CA ASP A 421 -24.60 -10.26 -30.68
C ASP A 421 -23.86 -11.63 -30.76
N GLY A 422 -24.19 -12.51 -29.81
CA GLY A 422 -23.78 -13.91 -29.84
C GLY A 422 -22.26 -14.08 -29.92
N ALA A 423 -21.81 -14.98 -30.78
CA ALA A 423 -20.38 -15.34 -30.92
C ALA A 423 -19.50 -14.22 -31.49
N ALA A 424 -20.08 -13.18 -32.08
CA ALA A 424 -19.38 -12.02 -32.62
C ALA A 424 -19.12 -10.93 -31.58
N ARG A 425 -19.67 -11.07 -30.36
CA ARG A 425 -19.45 -10.13 -29.25
C ARG A 425 -18.22 -10.54 -28.44
N PRO A 426 -17.37 -9.56 -28.01
CA PRO A 426 -16.34 -9.84 -27.00
C PRO A 426 -16.93 -10.36 -25.68
N ASP A 427 -16.23 -11.24 -24.97
CA ASP A 427 -16.65 -11.77 -23.68
C ASP A 427 -16.52 -10.77 -22.54
N GLY A 428 -15.70 -9.73 -22.72
CA GLY A 428 -15.51 -8.69 -21.71
C GLY A 428 -14.75 -7.47 -22.24
N PHE A 429 -14.71 -6.45 -21.39
CA PHE A 429 -14.18 -5.13 -21.75
C PHE A 429 -13.16 -4.70 -20.72
N VAL A 430 -11.95 -4.34 -21.15
CA VAL A 430 -10.90 -3.81 -20.27
C VAL A 430 -10.77 -2.30 -20.45
N THR A 431 -11.02 -1.57 -19.38
CA THR A 431 -10.94 -0.09 -19.34
C THR A 431 -10.11 0.37 -18.15
N ALA A 432 -9.76 1.65 -18.11
CA ALA A 432 -8.97 2.20 -17.00
C ALA A 432 -9.67 2.17 -15.63
N ARG A 433 -10.98 1.86 -15.59
CA ARG A 433 -11.80 1.89 -14.35
C ARG A 433 -12.27 0.51 -13.90
N ILE A 434 -11.81 -0.56 -14.53
CA ILE A 434 -12.16 -1.92 -14.12
C ILE A 434 -11.53 -2.26 -12.77
N ASP A 435 -12.11 -3.23 -12.07
CA ASP A 435 -11.42 -3.93 -11.00
C ASP A 435 -10.35 -4.83 -11.62
N ALA A 436 -9.11 -4.33 -11.65
CA ALA A 436 -7.99 -5.01 -12.28
C ALA A 436 -7.65 -6.33 -11.56
N VAL A 437 -7.78 -6.37 -10.23
CA VAL A 437 -7.49 -7.60 -9.45
C VAL A 437 -8.48 -8.70 -9.82
N SER A 438 -9.78 -8.38 -9.84
CA SER A 438 -10.81 -9.36 -10.21
C SER A 438 -10.66 -9.85 -11.64
N VAL A 439 -10.42 -8.96 -12.61
CA VAL A 439 -10.24 -9.33 -14.01
C VAL A 439 -8.99 -10.20 -14.20
N LEU A 440 -7.86 -9.81 -13.63
CA LEU A 440 -6.61 -10.57 -13.75
C LEU A 440 -6.71 -11.94 -13.07
N SER A 441 -7.40 -12.03 -11.91
CA SER A 441 -7.66 -13.30 -11.27
C SER A 441 -8.49 -14.22 -12.18
N GLY A 442 -9.57 -13.71 -12.79
CA GLY A 442 -10.41 -14.49 -13.72
C GLY A 442 -9.64 -14.95 -14.96
N LEU A 443 -8.71 -14.14 -15.48
CA LEU A 443 -7.83 -14.56 -16.58
C LEU A 443 -6.89 -15.68 -16.16
N LEU A 444 -6.28 -15.58 -14.98
CA LEU A 444 -5.44 -16.65 -14.43
C LEU A 444 -6.25 -17.92 -14.18
N ASP A 445 -7.47 -17.84 -13.65
CA ASP A 445 -8.36 -18.98 -13.44
C ASP A 445 -8.64 -19.72 -14.77
N THR A 446 -8.89 -18.95 -15.85
CA THR A 446 -9.13 -19.48 -17.19
C THR A 446 -7.89 -20.17 -17.77
N ILE A 447 -6.69 -19.64 -17.54
CA ILE A 447 -5.42 -20.18 -18.06
C ILE A 447 -5.01 -21.42 -17.25
N GLU A 448 -5.19 -21.42 -15.93
CA GLU A 448 -4.83 -22.52 -15.03
C GLU A 448 -5.77 -23.74 -15.17
N SER A 449 -7.02 -23.50 -15.58
CA SER A 449 -8.03 -24.54 -15.78
C SER A 449 -8.55 -24.48 -17.21
N PRO A 450 -7.76 -24.85 -18.23
CA PRO A 450 -8.27 -24.91 -19.58
C PRO A 450 -9.43 -25.91 -19.61
N SER A 451 -10.63 -25.48 -20.02
CA SER A 451 -11.79 -26.34 -20.19
C SER A 451 -11.40 -27.51 -21.10
N ASP A 452 -11.53 -28.74 -20.63
CA ASP A 452 -11.42 -29.97 -21.43
C ASP A 452 -12.43 -29.95 -22.58
N SER A 453 -12.09 -29.24 -23.66
CA SER A 453 -12.80 -29.29 -24.93
C SER A 453 -12.27 -30.42 -25.84
N SER A 454 -11.63 -31.44 -25.25
CA SER A 454 -11.39 -32.71 -25.98
C SER A 454 -12.65 -33.56 -25.89
N GLY A 455 -13.49 -33.40 -26.91
CA GLY A 455 -14.70 -34.20 -27.08
C GLY A 455 -14.43 -35.70 -26.86
N ASP A 456 -15.22 -36.27 -25.98
CA ASP A 456 -15.46 -37.68 -25.87
C ASP A 456 -15.97 -38.19 -27.22
N THR A 457 -15.06 -38.61 -28.11
CA THR A 457 -15.39 -39.44 -29.23
C THR A 457 -15.58 -40.85 -28.69
N GLY A 458 -16.77 -41.08 -28.13
CA GLY A 458 -17.23 -42.37 -27.75
C GLY A 458 -17.05 -43.40 -28.89
N SER A 459 -16.04 -44.23 -28.77
CA SER A 459 -15.95 -45.46 -29.53
C SER A 459 -16.93 -46.48 -28.94
N LYS A 460 -18.13 -46.53 -29.50
CA LYS A 460 -18.96 -47.76 -29.43
C LYS A 460 -18.34 -48.81 -30.31
N LYS A 461 -17.86 -49.86 -29.70
CA LYS A 461 -17.97 -51.24 -30.24
C LYS A 461 -18.13 -52.20 -29.09
#